data_72955ab782b6315deeeada01ae91e91d
#
_entry.id   72955ab782b6315deeeada01ae91e91d
#
_cell.length_a   1.000
_cell.length_b   1.000
_cell.length_c   1.000
_cell.angle_alpha   90.00
_cell.angle_beta   90.00
_cell.angle_gamma   90.00
#
_symmetry.space_group_name_H-M   'P 1'
#
loop_
_entity.id
_entity.type
_entity.pdbx_description
1 polymer ?
#
loop_
_entity_poly.entity_id
_entity_poly.type
_entity_poly.pdbx_seq_one_letter_code
_entity_poly.pdbx_strand_id
1 'polypeptide(L)'
;VIICEVGLNHLGDTDYSNLYFTKLLESDCDAITYQIREKEFYKRDKYKNFELSFDYYSSLISKSDDKKFGIALADKNLIDNDYNYIYNLLNKTSKYIYVSTGTSSFDDLDKFYHEFGNTKRIGLVHTQLTQEVKDTNLKALSTLSKFGFNVGFGNHCGNLNVIYSSLSFNPSDIWFYVKGLQKDHPDDNHAVSMFEVRKFVKNIKEVSLAIGDGQKKNINTKGY
;
A
#
# COMPACT_ATOMS: atom_id res chain seq x y z
N VAL A 1 -8.78 1.89 5.38
CA VAL A 1 -7.85 0.82 5.80
C VAL A 1 -6.42 1.35 5.76
N ILE A 2 -5.59 1.05 6.78
CA ILE A 2 -4.18 1.47 6.84
C ILE A 2 -3.30 0.23 6.64
N ILE A 3 -2.49 0.24 5.61
CA ILE A 3 -1.69 -0.89 5.15
C ILE A 3 -0.21 -0.54 5.24
N CYS A 4 0.52 -1.30 6.05
CA CYS A 4 1.96 -1.18 6.20
C CYS A 4 2.66 -2.15 5.26
N GLU A 5 3.45 -1.65 4.34
CA GLU A 5 4.21 -2.48 3.41
C GLU A 5 5.66 -2.62 3.83
N VAL A 6 6.08 -3.85 4.09
CA VAL A 6 7.49 -4.18 4.30
C VAL A 6 8.22 -4.17 2.95
N GLY A 7 7.51 -4.48 1.87
CA GLY A 7 8.09 -4.54 0.54
C GLY A 7 9.23 -5.56 0.49
N LEU A 8 10.41 -5.12 0.06
CA LEU A 8 11.66 -5.87 0.08
C LEU A 8 12.64 -5.37 1.16
N ASN A 9 12.19 -4.52 2.07
CA ASN A 9 13.04 -3.92 3.10
C ASN A 9 13.55 -4.94 4.16
N HIS A 10 13.06 -6.17 4.10
CA HIS A 10 13.59 -7.31 4.87
C HIS A 10 14.95 -7.81 4.35
N LEU A 11 15.40 -7.38 3.17
CA LEU A 11 16.72 -7.69 2.58
C LEU A 11 17.00 -9.20 2.39
N GLY A 12 15.96 -10.05 2.39
CA GLY A 12 16.06 -11.51 2.32
C GLY A 12 16.45 -12.19 3.63
N ASP A 13 16.56 -11.43 4.72
CA ASP A 13 16.85 -11.93 6.06
C ASP A 13 15.53 -12.25 6.80
N THR A 14 15.35 -13.53 7.16
CA THR A 14 14.14 -14.00 7.84
C THR A 14 14.02 -13.49 9.27
N ASP A 15 15.12 -13.30 10.00
CA ASP A 15 15.09 -12.79 11.36
C ASP A 15 14.74 -11.30 11.36
N TYR A 16 15.30 -10.57 10.41
CA TYR A 16 14.97 -9.17 10.21
C TYR A 16 13.52 -9.00 9.73
N SER A 17 13.05 -9.88 8.86
CA SER A 17 11.64 -9.94 8.45
C SER A 17 10.70 -10.24 9.63
N ASN A 18 11.07 -11.17 10.52
CA ASN A 18 10.29 -11.45 11.73
C ASN A 18 10.25 -10.25 12.68
N LEU A 19 11.33 -9.46 12.77
CA LEU A 19 11.32 -8.24 13.56
C LEU A 19 10.30 -7.21 12.99
N TYR A 20 10.29 -6.99 11.67
CA TYR A 20 9.25 -6.17 11.02
C TYR A 20 7.87 -6.67 11.37
N PHE A 21 7.62 -7.95 11.15
CA PHE A 21 6.31 -8.55 11.37
C PHE A 21 5.83 -8.34 12.81
N THR A 22 6.68 -8.63 13.81
CA THR A 22 6.35 -8.43 15.22
C THR A 22 6.02 -6.97 15.53
N LYS A 23 6.85 -6.03 15.05
CA LYS A 23 6.59 -4.60 15.27
C LYS A 23 5.31 -4.10 14.60
N LEU A 24 4.98 -4.64 13.44
CA LEU A 24 3.75 -4.28 12.74
C LEU A 24 2.51 -4.92 13.37
N LEU A 25 2.62 -6.11 13.96
CA LEU A 25 1.54 -6.68 14.77
C LEU A 25 1.23 -5.80 16.00
N GLU A 26 2.25 -5.20 16.63
CA GLU A 26 2.10 -4.30 17.76
C GLU A 26 1.55 -2.90 17.35
N SER A 27 1.55 -2.58 16.05
CA SER A 27 1.02 -1.32 15.55
C SER A 27 -0.49 -1.40 15.33
N ASP A 28 -1.15 -0.26 15.25
CA ASP A 28 -2.58 -0.17 14.99
C ASP A 28 -2.92 -0.16 13.48
N CYS A 29 -2.04 -0.68 12.62
CA CYS A 29 -2.34 -0.86 11.20
C CYS A 29 -3.37 -1.98 11.00
N ASP A 30 -4.14 -1.87 9.91
CA ASP A 30 -5.20 -2.84 9.61
C ASP A 30 -4.67 -4.03 8.81
N ALA A 31 -3.57 -3.84 8.05
CA ALA A 31 -2.96 -4.89 7.26
C ALA A 31 -1.43 -4.73 7.14
N ILE A 32 -0.77 -5.85 6.89
CA ILE A 32 0.68 -5.95 6.64
C ILE A 32 0.87 -6.59 5.27
N THR A 33 1.73 -6.01 4.44
CA THR A 33 2.07 -6.58 3.13
C THR A 33 3.56 -6.75 2.95
N TYR A 34 3.90 -7.74 2.16
CA TYR A 34 5.25 -8.04 1.68
C TYR A 34 5.23 -8.07 0.17
N GLN A 35 6.35 -7.78 -0.46
CA GLN A 35 6.47 -7.78 -1.91
C GLN A 35 7.17 -9.04 -2.40
N ILE A 36 6.61 -9.67 -3.43
CA ILE A 36 7.27 -10.72 -4.21
C ILE A 36 7.53 -10.15 -5.61
N ARG A 37 8.74 -10.35 -6.10
CA ARG A 37 9.14 -9.95 -7.44
C ARG A 37 9.26 -11.17 -8.35
N GLU A 38 9.30 -10.91 -9.64
CA GLU A 38 9.63 -11.87 -10.66
C GLU A 38 11.07 -12.45 -10.48
N LYS A 39 11.30 -13.68 -10.87
CA LYS A 39 12.62 -14.33 -10.69
C LYS A 39 13.78 -13.58 -11.34
N GLU A 40 13.54 -12.92 -12.46
CA GLU A 40 14.54 -12.10 -13.16
C GLU A 40 15.02 -10.90 -12.32
N PHE A 41 14.17 -10.38 -11.46
CA PHE A 41 14.54 -9.32 -10.52
C PHE A 41 15.63 -9.79 -9.54
N TYR A 42 15.49 -10.99 -9.01
CA TYR A 42 16.44 -11.57 -8.05
C TYR A 42 17.76 -12.04 -8.69
N LYS A 43 17.87 -12.07 -10.03
CA LYS A 43 19.15 -12.32 -10.72
C LYS A 43 20.09 -11.11 -10.71
N ARG A 44 19.59 -9.92 -10.34
CA ARG A 44 20.41 -8.72 -10.22
C ARG A 44 21.29 -8.81 -8.98
N ASP A 45 22.58 -8.49 -9.07
CA ASP A 45 23.55 -8.62 -7.97
C ASP A 45 23.09 -7.97 -6.67
N LYS A 46 22.44 -6.81 -6.74
CA LYS A 46 21.92 -6.09 -5.59
C LYS A 46 20.81 -6.85 -4.85
N TYR A 47 20.02 -7.67 -5.53
CA TYR A 47 18.80 -8.26 -5.02
C TYR A 47 18.81 -9.79 -4.95
N LYS A 48 19.91 -10.43 -5.33
CA LYS A 48 20.01 -11.90 -5.45
C LYS A 48 19.69 -12.68 -4.16
N ASN A 49 19.84 -12.04 -3.01
CA ASN A 49 19.59 -12.66 -1.71
C ASN A 49 18.27 -12.19 -1.08
N PHE A 50 17.43 -11.40 -1.78
CA PHE A 50 16.23 -10.80 -1.20
C PHE A 50 14.99 -11.69 -1.29
N GLU A 51 15.07 -12.81 -2.01
CA GLU A 51 13.95 -13.74 -2.14
C GLU A 51 13.72 -14.50 -0.84
N LEU A 52 12.49 -14.45 -0.33
CA LEU A 52 12.02 -15.29 0.77
C LEU A 52 11.11 -16.40 0.21
N SER A 53 11.11 -17.57 0.85
CA SER A 53 10.32 -18.70 0.39
C SER A 53 8.81 -18.51 0.61
N PHE A 54 7.99 -19.18 -0.18
CA PHE A 54 6.55 -19.24 0.02
C PHE A 54 6.17 -19.84 1.38
N ASP A 55 6.92 -20.84 1.86
CA ASP A 55 6.69 -21.47 3.17
C ASP A 55 6.91 -20.46 4.30
N TYR A 56 7.90 -19.57 4.15
CA TYR A 56 8.12 -18.49 5.09
C TYR A 56 6.91 -17.54 5.13
N TYR A 57 6.43 -17.06 3.98
CA TYR A 57 5.24 -16.21 3.94
C TYR A 57 3.99 -16.90 4.50
N SER A 58 3.81 -18.18 4.22
CA SER A 58 2.72 -18.99 4.79
C SER A 58 2.80 -19.04 6.32
N SER A 59 4.02 -19.11 6.87
CA SER A 59 4.24 -19.07 8.32
C SER A 59 3.86 -17.74 8.95
N LEU A 60 4.08 -16.62 8.24
CA LEU A 60 3.66 -15.29 8.70
C LEU A 60 2.14 -15.16 8.69
N ILE A 61 1.47 -15.66 7.64
CA ILE A 61 0.00 -15.66 7.54
C ILE A 61 -0.61 -16.37 8.76
N SER A 62 -0.07 -17.53 9.14
CA SER A 62 -0.57 -18.30 10.29
C SER A 62 -0.39 -17.58 11.64
N LYS A 63 0.51 -16.61 11.72
CA LYS A 63 0.82 -15.81 12.93
C LYS A 63 0.18 -14.42 12.92
N SER A 64 -0.54 -14.04 11.86
CA SER A 64 -1.03 -12.67 11.70
C SER A 64 -2.24 -12.32 12.56
N ASP A 65 -2.80 -13.28 13.30
CA ASP A 65 -3.98 -13.13 14.13
C ASP A 65 -5.14 -12.44 13.37
N ASP A 66 -5.69 -11.34 13.92
CA ASP A 66 -6.79 -10.58 13.29
C ASP A 66 -6.33 -9.61 12.21
N LYS A 67 -5.03 -9.38 12.03
CA LYS A 67 -4.54 -8.49 10.99
C LYS A 67 -4.57 -9.17 9.63
N LYS A 68 -5.02 -8.42 8.63
CA LYS A 68 -4.95 -8.89 7.24
C LYS A 68 -3.48 -8.97 6.81
N PHE A 69 -3.13 -10.08 6.19
CA PHE A 69 -1.83 -10.26 5.57
C PHE A 69 -2.00 -10.30 4.06
N GLY A 70 -1.14 -9.60 3.34
CA GLY A 70 -1.16 -9.55 1.89
C GLY A 70 0.22 -9.69 1.29
N ILE A 71 0.24 -10.09 0.03
CA ILE A 71 1.44 -10.14 -0.79
C ILE A 71 1.23 -9.22 -1.98
N ALA A 72 2.14 -8.27 -2.14
CA ALA A 72 2.19 -7.41 -3.32
C ALA A 72 3.03 -8.06 -4.40
N LEU A 73 2.44 -8.29 -5.57
CA LEU A 73 3.18 -8.72 -6.76
C LEU A 73 3.58 -7.47 -7.53
N ALA A 74 4.87 -7.17 -7.55
CA ALA A 74 5.40 -6.00 -8.21
C ALA A 74 6.03 -6.38 -9.55
N ASP A 75 5.19 -6.69 -10.52
CA ASP A 75 5.59 -6.88 -11.90
C ASP A 75 4.95 -5.80 -12.78
N LYS A 76 5.78 -5.04 -13.48
CA LYS A 76 5.30 -3.99 -14.40
C LYS A 76 4.51 -4.53 -15.60
N ASN A 77 4.65 -5.81 -15.92
CA ASN A 77 3.92 -6.44 -17.01
C ASN A 77 2.49 -6.80 -16.65
N LEU A 78 2.11 -6.73 -15.37
CA LEU A 78 0.77 -7.08 -14.89
C LEU A 78 -0.32 -6.11 -15.38
N ILE A 79 0.05 -4.90 -15.79
CA ILE A 79 -0.90 -3.86 -16.21
C ILE A 79 -0.83 -3.63 -17.73
N ASP A 80 0.31 -3.96 -18.36
CA ASP A 80 0.61 -3.57 -19.75
C ASP A 80 -0.12 -4.37 -20.83
N ASN A 81 -1.19 -5.08 -20.54
CA ASN A 81 -2.15 -5.70 -21.48
C ASN A 81 -2.44 -7.19 -21.24
N ASP A 82 -1.90 -7.84 -20.23
CA ASP A 82 -2.26 -9.23 -19.93
C ASP A 82 -3.18 -9.32 -18.69
N TYR A 83 -4.45 -9.01 -18.89
CA TYR A 83 -5.49 -9.20 -17.87
C TYR A 83 -5.67 -10.67 -17.46
N ASN A 84 -5.03 -11.62 -18.13
CA ASN A 84 -5.10 -13.05 -17.78
C ASN A 84 -4.66 -13.32 -16.34
N TYR A 85 -3.70 -12.56 -15.85
CA TYR A 85 -3.26 -12.71 -14.46
C TYR A 85 -4.36 -12.29 -13.48
N ILE A 86 -5.04 -11.19 -13.72
CA ILE A 86 -6.15 -10.70 -12.87
C ILE A 86 -7.32 -11.67 -12.95
N TYR A 87 -7.70 -12.16 -14.14
CA TYR A 87 -8.70 -13.20 -14.30
C TYR A 87 -8.34 -14.47 -13.53
N ASN A 88 -7.10 -14.91 -13.59
CA ASN A 88 -6.63 -16.08 -12.85
C ASN A 88 -6.76 -15.87 -11.33
N LEU A 89 -6.42 -14.70 -10.80
CA LEU A 89 -6.60 -14.37 -9.38
C LEU A 89 -8.09 -14.35 -9.01
N LEU A 90 -8.94 -13.73 -9.82
CA LEU A 90 -10.39 -13.67 -9.59
C LEU A 90 -11.02 -15.05 -9.57
N ASN A 91 -10.54 -15.98 -10.40
CA ASN A 91 -11.05 -17.35 -10.50
C ASN A 91 -10.51 -18.30 -9.40
N LYS A 92 -9.24 -18.10 -9.00
CA LYS A 92 -8.57 -19.00 -8.05
C LYS A 92 -8.70 -18.59 -6.59
N THR A 93 -9.13 -17.38 -6.30
CA THR A 93 -9.26 -16.85 -4.94
C THR A 93 -10.51 -16.02 -4.77
N SER A 94 -11.06 -15.99 -3.56
CA SER A 94 -12.13 -15.07 -3.14
C SER A 94 -11.59 -13.75 -2.57
N LYS A 95 -10.29 -13.55 -2.56
CA LYS A 95 -9.65 -12.38 -1.94
C LYS A 95 -9.92 -11.09 -2.74
N TYR A 96 -9.83 -9.96 -2.04
CA TYR A 96 -9.84 -8.65 -2.66
C TYR A 96 -8.49 -8.39 -3.33
N ILE A 97 -8.52 -7.78 -4.51
CA ILE A 97 -7.33 -7.53 -5.34
C ILE A 97 -7.13 -6.03 -5.42
N TYR A 98 -5.96 -5.56 -5.04
CA TYR A 98 -5.54 -4.18 -5.24
C TYR A 98 -4.63 -4.08 -6.46
N VAL A 99 -4.92 -3.12 -7.33
CA VAL A 99 -4.14 -2.85 -8.54
C VAL A 99 -3.49 -1.48 -8.43
N SER A 100 -2.17 -1.45 -8.39
CA SER A 100 -1.40 -0.20 -8.40
C SER A 100 -1.46 0.46 -9.78
N THR A 101 -1.63 1.78 -9.80
CA THR A 101 -1.73 2.57 -11.04
C THR A 101 -0.43 3.31 -11.36
N GLY A 102 0.69 2.97 -10.70
CA GLY A 102 1.94 3.74 -10.75
C GLY A 102 2.59 3.88 -12.13
N THR A 103 2.28 2.97 -13.06
CA THR A 103 2.79 3.02 -14.44
C THR A 103 1.69 3.22 -15.48
N SER A 104 0.44 3.39 -15.04
CA SER A 104 -0.72 3.47 -15.92
C SER A 104 -1.06 4.90 -16.29
N SER A 105 -1.43 5.10 -17.56
CA SER A 105 -2.07 6.32 -18.05
C SER A 105 -3.58 6.31 -17.78
N PHE A 106 -4.26 7.41 -18.02
CA PHE A 106 -5.73 7.48 -17.96
C PHE A 106 -6.39 6.53 -18.97
N ASP A 107 -5.82 6.42 -20.17
CA ASP A 107 -6.35 5.55 -21.23
C ASP A 107 -6.23 4.06 -20.84
N ASP A 108 -5.18 3.68 -20.12
CA ASP A 108 -5.02 2.31 -19.60
C ASP A 108 -6.07 2.02 -18.52
N LEU A 109 -6.35 3.00 -17.66
CA LEU A 109 -7.34 2.87 -16.60
C LEU A 109 -8.77 2.84 -17.15
N ASP A 110 -9.05 3.56 -18.23
CA ASP A 110 -10.35 3.52 -18.91
C ASP A 110 -10.61 2.13 -19.51
N LYS A 111 -9.62 1.56 -20.21
CA LYS A 111 -9.69 0.17 -20.71
C LYS A 111 -9.87 -0.82 -19.55
N PHE A 112 -9.13 -0.65 -18.47
CA PHE A 112 -9.25 -1.49 -17.28
C PHE A 112 -10.66 -1.39 -16.66
N TYR A 113 -11.24 -0.20 -16.62
CA TYR A 113 -12.61 0.01 -16.14
C TYR A 113 -13.64 -0.69 -17.04
N HIS A 114 -13.51 -0.58 -18.36
CA HIS A 114 -14.40 -1.28 -19.29
C HIS A 114 -14.39 -2.79 -19.08
N GLU A 115 -13.25 -3.36 -18.71
CA GLU A 115 -13.09 -4.80 -18.45
C GLU A 115 -13.59 -5.22 -17.06
N PHE A 116 -13.22 -4.48 -16.02
CA PHE A 116 -13.40 -4.89 -14.62
C PHE A 116 -14.33 -4.01 -13.79
N GLY A 117 -14.91 -2.97 -14.35
CA GLY A 117 -15.69 -1.97 -13.61
C GLY A 117 -16.89 -2.53 -12.84
N ASN A 118 -17.41 -3.70 -13.25
CA ASN A 118 -18.47 -4.41 -12.54
C ASN A 118 -17.95 -5.36 -11.43
N THR A 119 -16.64 -5.46 -11.26
CA THR A 119 -16.02 -6.41 -10.33
C THR A 119 -15.80 -5.77 -8.98
N LYS A 120 -16.63 -6.11 -7.98
CA LYS A 120 -16.58 -5.54 -6.62
C LYS A 120 -15.36 -5.98 -5.78
N ARG A 121 -14.55 -6.90 -6.29
CA ARG A 121 -13.37 -7.42 -5.60
C ARG A 121 -12.06 -6.79 -6.06
N ILE A 122 -12.13 -5.71 -6.83
CA ILE A 122 -10.96 -4.96 -7.28
C ILE A 122 -11.02 -3.55 -6.71
N GLY A 123 -9.90 -3.07 -6.20
CA GLY A 123 -9.64 -1.68 -5.85
C GLY A 123 -8.39 -1.17 -6.57
N LEU A 124 -8.36 0.11 -6.85
CA LEU A 124 -7.19 0.78 -7.42
C LEU A 124 -6.36 1.41 -6.30
N VAL A 125 -5.05 1.44 -6.45
CA VAL A 125 -4.16 2.19 -5.57
C VAL A 125 -3.49 3.28 -6.41
N HIS A 126 -3.91 4.53 -6.20
CA HIS A 126 -3.23 5.66 -6.81
C HIS A 126 -1.80 5.75 -6.27
N THR A 127 -0.86 5.56 -7.14
CA THR A 127 0.57 5.64 -6.85
C THR A 127 1.25 6.42 -7.97
N GLN A 128 2.19 7.28 -7.61
CA GLN A 128 3.13 7.87 -8.54
C GLN A 128 4.52 7.43 -8.13
N LEU A 129 5.27 6.81 -9.04
CA LEU A 129 6.63 6.32 -8.79
C LEU A 129 7.65 7.47 -8.79
N THR A 130 7.41 8.45 -7.91
CA THR A 130 8.22 9.68 -7.80
C THR A 130 8.54 9.99 -6.35
N GLN A 131 9.74 10.57 -6.11
CA GLN A 131 10.13 11.12 -4.82
C GLN A 131 9.68 12.59 -4.67
N GLU A 132 9.27 13.23 -5.77
CA GLU A 132 8.98 14.65 -5.82
C GLU A 132 7.54 14.95 -5.41
N VAL A 133 7.36 15.89 -4.47
CA VAL A 133 6.04 16.29 -3.95
C VAL A 133 5.13 16.79 -5.08
N LYS A 134 5.67 17.60 -6.01
CA LYS A 134 4.89 18.21 -7.10
C LYS A 134 4.26 17.18 -8.04
N ASP A 135 4.87 15.98 -8.15
CA ASP A 135 4.45 14.94 -9.08
C ASP A 135 3.54 13.88 -8.42
N THR A 136 3.29 13.99 -7.10
CA THR A 136 2.42 13.05 -6.36
C THR A 136 0.96 13.08 -6.82
N ASN A 137 0.50 14.24 -7.31
CA ASN A 137 -0.83 14.44 -7.94
C ASN A 137 -2.01 13.85 -7.14
N LEU A 138 -2.16 14.24 -5.88
CA LEU A 138 -3.23 13.73 -5.00
C LEU A 138 -4.65 13.96 -5.54
N LYS A 139 -4.85 14.99 -6.40
CA LYS A 139 -6.16 15.23 -7.03
C LYS A 139 -6.62 14.07 -7.92
N ALA A 140 -5.69 13.23 -8.39
CA ALA A 140 -6.02 12.04 -9.16
C ALA A 140 -6.90 11.05 -8.37
N LEU A 141 -6.82 11.01 -7.05
CA LEU A 141 -7.70 10.22 -6.19
C LEU A 141 -9.18 10.52 -6.48
N SER A 142 -9.56 11.80 -6.55
CA SER A 142 -10.95 12.20 -6.87
C SER A 142 -11.33 11.89 -8.31
N THR A 143 -10.39 11.85 -9.25
CA THR A 143 -10.68 11.53 -10.63
C THR A 143 -10.86 10.02 -10.81
N LEU A 144 -9.99 9.23 -10.20
CA LEU A 144 -10.04 7.77 -10.25
C LEU A 144 -11.29 7.20 -9.57
N SER A 145 -11.75 7.83 -8.48
CA SER A 145 -12.98 7.40 -7.80
C SER A 145 -14.24 7.47 -8.69
N LYS A 146 -14.21 8.30 -9.74
CA LYS A 146 -15.31 8.39 -10.71
C LYS A 146 -15.48 7.14 -11.59
N PHE A 147 -14.45 6.29 -11.68
CA PHE A 147 -14.54 4.99 -12.33
C PHE A 147 -15.31 3.94 -11.51
N GLY A 148 -15.77 4.28 -10.30
CA GLY A 148 -16.59 3.38 -9.48
C GLY A 148 -15.81 2.31 -8.71
N PHE A 149 -14.48 2.29 -8.81
CA PHE A 149 -13.62 1.48 -7.94
C PHE A 149 -13.41 2.14 -6.58
N ASN A 150 -13.13 1.34 -5.55
CA ASN A 150 -12.48 1.85 -4.36
C ASN A 150 -11.06 2.27 -4.73
N VAL A 151 -10.65 3.47 -4.33
CA VAL A 151 -9.33 4.02 -4.65
C VAL A 151 -8.56 4.31 -3.37
N GLY A 152 -7.47 3.59 -3.17
CA GLY A 152 -6.49 3.85 -2.13
C GLY A 152 -5.38 4.79 -2.58
N PHE A 153 -4.55 5.23 -1.64
CA PHE A 153 -3.34 6.02 -1.91
C PHE A 153 -2.09 5.23 -1.49
N GLY A 154 -1.16 5.02 -2.41
CA GLY A 154 0.15 4.39 -2.18
C GLY A 154 1.27 5.42 -2.27
N ASN A 155 2.01 5.63 -1.19
CA ASN A 155 3.04 6.65 -1.11
C ASN A 155 4.41 6.17 -1.59
N HIS A 156 4.99 6.89 -2.57
CA HIS A 156 6.40 6.81 -2.96
C HIS A 156 7.13 8.14 -2.83
N CYS A 157 6.43 9.20 -2.37
CA CYS A 157 7.03 10.50 -2.15
C CYS A 157 7.88 10.51 -0.88
N GLY A 158 9.07 11.13 -0.93
CA GLY A 158 9.96 11.27 0.22
C GLY A 158 9.39 12.15 1.34
N ASN A 159 8.40 13.00 1.06
CA ASN A 159 7.70 13.79 2.06
C ASN A 159 6.46 13.06 2.58
N LEU A 160 6.56 12.46 3.75
CA LEU A 160 5.47 11.70 4.36
C LEU A 160 4.22 12.54 4.70
N ASN A 161 4.29 13.88 4.69
CA ASN A 161 3.13 14.73 4.90
C ASN A 161 2.09 14.61 3.78
N VAL A 162 2.48 14.14 2.59
CA VAL A 162 1.54 13.87 1.50
C VAL A 162 0.52 12.79 1.87
N ILE A 163 0.88 11.86 2.77
CA ILE A 163 -0.01 10.83 3.27
C ILE A 163 -1.17 11.48 4.06
N TYR A 164 -0.87 12.41 4.96
CA TYR A 164 -1.93 13.14 5.69
C TYR A 164 -2.77 14.00 4.74
N SER A 165 -2.14 14.65 3.76
CA SER A 165 -2.85 15.46 2.76
C SER A 165 -3.78 14.61 1.88
N SER A 166 -3.42 13.37 1.59
CA SER A 166 -4.24 12.46 0.79
C SER A 166 -5.59 12.13 1.43
N LEU A 167 -5.66 12.17 2.78
CA LEU A 167 -6.88 11.88 3.53
C LEU A 167 -8.03 12.83 3.17
N SER A 168 -7.72 14.08 2.76
CA SER A 168 -8.72 15.06 2.31
C SER A 168 -9.46 14.64 1.03
N PHE A 169 -8.95 13.65 0.30
CA PHE A 169 -9.57 13.07 -0.90
C PHE A 169 -10.33 11.77 -0.61
N ASN A 170 -10.46 11.40 0.68
CA ASN A 170 -11.21 10.24 1.15
C ASN A 170 -10.80 8.92 0.48
N PRO A 171 -9.49 8.55 0.45
CA PRO A 171 -9.05 7.29 -0.09
C PRO A 171 -9.62 6.11 0.73
N SER A 172 -9.94 5.00 0.06
CA SER A 172 -10.40 3.76 0.72
C SER A 172 -9.31 3.12 1.60
N ASP A 173 -8.07 3.29 1.18
CA ASP A 173 -6.90 2.68 1.80
C ASP A 173 -5.71 3.62 1.74
N ILE A 174 -4.84 3.53 2.76
CA ILE A 174 -3.56 4.23 2.81
C ILE A 174 -2.45 3.19 2.88
N TRP A 175 -1.52 3.26 1.94
CA TRP A 175 -0.35 2.39 1.85
C TRP A 175 0.92 3.18 2.05
N PHE A 176 1.80 2.69 2.91
CA PHE A 176 3.13 3.25 3.06
C PHE A 176 4.14 2.17 3.42
N TYR A 177 5.38 2.39 2.99
CA TYR A 177 6.49 1.49 3.27
C TYR A 177 7.02 1.66 4.68
N VAL A 178 7.54 0.57 5.25
CA VAL A 178 8.17 0.56 6.56
C VAL A 178 9.62 0.12 6.42
N LYS A 179 10.54 0.80 7.11
CA LYS A 179 11.96 0.47 7.17
C LYS A 179 12.43 0.22 8.58
N GLY A 180 13.47 -0.62 8.70
CA GLY A 180 14.13 -0.90 9.98
C GLY A 180 15.37 -0.06 10.22
N LEU A 181 16.36 -0.64 10.94
CA LEU A 181 17.59 0.05 11.33
C LEU A 181 18.76 -0.16 10.37
N GLN A 182 18.67 -1.16 9.49
CA GLN A 182 19.74 -1.41 8.54
C GLN A 182 19.82 -0.26 7.52
N LYS A 183 20.93 -0.20 6.79
CA LYS A 183 21.13 0.78 5.71
C LYS A 183 20.74 0.17 4.37
N ASP A 184 20.56 1.03 3.39
CA ASP A 184 20.35 0.64 1.99
C ASP A 184 19.07 -0.17 1.71
N HIS A 185 17.98 0.11 2.46
CA HIS A 185 16.68 -0.44 2.10
C HIS A 185 16.25 0.04 0.71
N PRO A 186 15.60 -0.80 -0.09
CA PRO A 186 15.06 -0.41 -1.39
C PRO A 186 14.17 0.84 -1.35
N ASP A 187 13.36 0.97 -0.28
CA ASP A 187 12.35 2.02 -0.13
C ASP A 187 12.72 3.08 0.91
N ASP A 188 14.04 3.22 1.24
CA ASP A 188 14.52 4.03 2.37
C ASP A 188 14.02 5.49 2.35
N ASN A 189 13.95 6.09 1.17
CA ASN A 189 13.64 7.52 1.03
C ASN A 189 12.20 7.90 1.36
N HIS A 190 11.25 6.94 1.31
CA HIS A 190 9.82 7.19 1.51
C HIS A 190 9.17 6.26 2.55
N ALA A 191 9.99 5.49 3.26
CA ALA A 191 9.52 4.56 4.27
C ALA A 191 9.52 5.17 5.69
N VAL A 192 8.55 4.76 6.48
CA VAL A 192 8.43 5.10 7.90
C VAL A 192 9.27 4.12 8.73
N SER A 193 9.99 4.60 9.75
CA SER A 193 10.70 3.72 10.67
C SER A 193 9.75 2.76 11.39
N MET A 194 10.09 1.47 11.48
CA MET A 194 9.29 0.47 12.19
C MET A 194 9.08 0.83 13.68
N PHE A 195 9.94 1.66 14.27
CA PHE A 195 9.81 2.13 15.64
C PHE A 195 8.87 3.32 15.80
N GLU A 196 8.57 4.00 14.70
CA GLU A 196 7.65 5.15 14.67
C GLU A 196 6.28 4.80 14.08
N VAL A 197 6.15 3.61 13.47
CA VAL A 197 4.94 3.21 12.73
C VAL A 197 3.67 3.32 13.58
N ARG A 198 3.71 2.92 14.85
CA ARG A 198 2.56 3.01 15.74
C ARG A 198 2.09 4.47 15.92
N LYS A 199 3.02 5.39 16.15
CA LYS A 199 2.73 6.83 16.25
C LYS A 199 2.21 7.38 14.93
N PHE A 200 2.82 6.94 13.83
CA PHE A 200 2.43 7.39 12.49
C PHE A 200 1.00 6.96 12.14
N VAL A 201 0.65 5.70 12.39
CA VAL A 201 -0.71 5.16 12.20
C VAL A 201 -1.73 5.91 13.08
N LYS A 202 -1.39 6.17 14.36
CA LYS A 202 -2.22 6.96 15.25
C LYS A 202 -2.49 8.35 14.67
N ASN A 203 -1.47 9.03 14.17
CA ASN A 203 -1.62 10.35 13.56
C ASN A 203 -2.52 10.30 12.31
N ILE A 204 -2.41 9.28 11.45
CA ILE A 204 -3.30 9.10 10.31
C ILE A 204 -4.76 9.00 10.78
N LYS A 205 -5.03 8.19 11.80
CA LYS A 205 -6.37 8.03 12.36
C LYS A 205 -6.92 9.35 12.95
N GLU A 206 -6.08 10.09 13.69
CA GLU A 206 -6.47 11.39 14.26
C GLU A 206 -6.76 12.44 13.18
N VAL A 207 -5.92 12.54 12.16
CA VAL A 207 -6.14 13.47 11.04
C VAL A 207 -7.39 13.06 10.25
N SER A 208 -7.64 11.77 10.04
CA SER A 208 -8.86 11.28 9.40
C SER A 208 -10.12 11.68 10.17
N LEU A 209 -10.10 11.62 11.50
CA LEU A 209 -11.20 12.11 12.35
C LEU A 209 -11.38 13.63 12.22
N ALA A 210 -10.28 14.38 12.12
CA ALA A 210 -10.32 15.84 11.99
C ALA A 210 -10.92 16.33 10.65
N ILE A 211 -10.85 15.52 9.59
CA ILE A 211 -11.51 15.82 8.31
C ILE A 211 -13.03 15.87 8.48
N GLY A 212 -13.59 14.99 9.30
CA GLY A 212 -15.01 15.02 9.67
C GLY A 212 -15.97 14.66 8.54
N ASP A 213 -17.23 15.01 8.72
CA ASP A 213 -18.35 14.70 7.83
C ASP A 213 -18.80 15.91 6.94
N GLY A 214 -18.08 17.02 7.01
CA GLY A 214 -18.41 18.25 6.29
C GLY A 214 -19.58 19.04 6.90
N GLN A 215 -20.20 18.58 7.99
CA GLN A 215 -21.30 19.28 8.62
C GLN A 215 -20.78 20.30 9.64
N LYS A 216 -21.10 21.58 9.45
CA LYS A 216 -20.78 22.62 10.41
C LYS A 216 -21.71 22.49 11.64
N LYS A 217 -21.16 22.03 12.76
CA LYS A 217 -21.89 21.84 14.03
C LYS A 217 -21.50 22.91 15.04
N ASN A 218 -22.45 23.35 15.84
CA ASN A 218 -22.18 24.17 17.02
C ASN A 218 -21.69 23.25 18.14
N ILE A 219 -20.43 23.40 18.52
CA ILE A 219 -19.86 22.64 19.65
C ILE A 219 -19.90 23.55 20.86
N ASN A 220 -20.82 23.28 21.80
CA ASN A 220 -20.85 23.96 23.12
C ASN A 220 -19.61 23.55 23.90
N THR A 221 -18.58 24.33 23.82
CA THR A 221 -17.41 24.22 24.72
C THR A 221 -17.69 25.02 25.99
N LYS A 222 -18.01 24.32 27.07
CA LYS A 222 -17.93 24.93 28.40
C LYS A 222 -16.47 25.25 28.66
N GLY A 223 -16.06 26.51 28.49
CA GLY A 223 -14.71 26.92 28.89
C GLY A 223 -13.91 27.81 27.92
N TYR A 224 -14.52 28.42 26.92
CA TYR A 224 -13.94 29.58 26.22
C TYR A 224 -14.72 30.83 26.57
#